data_4106c390c3e778e54fe09cb25b28e66d
#
_entry.id   4106c390c3e778e54fe09cb25b28e66d
#
_cell.length_a   1.000
_cell.length_b   1.000
_cell.length_c   1.000
_cell.angle_alpha   90.00
_cell.angle_beta   90.00
_cell.angle_gamma   90.00
#
_symmetry.space_group_name_H-M   'P 1'
#
loop_
_entity.id
_entity.type
_entity.pdbx_description
1 polymer ?
#
loop_
_entity_poly.entity_id
_entity_poly.type
_entity_poly.pdbx_seq_one_letter_code
_entity_poly.pdbx_strand_id
1 'polypeptide(L)'
;MQPLINRRQLIKGLAAGTVLSQLGPLPALASENKRLFVDGLCFLPDDLADLGASGIDAYLCDISAIEAMKQTDGTTNYKRTYQACIKSISAAKIRVEANSDKLILGLNANDINRAKQSDRTAVFFQIQGADCVEGSINNGLSQVDEFHAKGLRALQLTHHYGNQFSGGALDNDASGGLNLPLTQAGEALINKLNDNHILVDVSHSSPQAALDTARVSRSPIVQSHGAVRALVNHARCSPDEVIKAIADTGGLFGVFMMSFWLTNDKVPTVDHYINHLKHVANVGGIDAVAIANDYPLRGQKNLLKLNNNNAEGVKQYLSWWHSLREKNVLGYDIEPEHVVIPELNDIDRMNRIDLALSKAGFSSNDRDKIMGQNWQRVLSDVLV
;
A
#
# COMPACT_ATOMS: atom_id res chain seq x y z
N MET A 1 -37.52 22.91 43.76
CA MET A 1 -38.19 23.24 42.50
C MET A 1 -37.63 24.58 42.02
N GLN A 2 -36.76 24.61 41.07
CA GLN A 2 -36.29 25.84 40.44
C GLN A 2 -37.00 25.96 39.07
N PRO A 3 -37.51 27.15 38.69
CA PRO A 3 -38.23 27.31 37.45
C PRO A 3 -37.30 27.44 36.24
N LEU A 4 -37.65 26.75 35.15
CA LEU A 4 -37.02 26.80 33.84
C LEU A 4 -37.17 28.18 33.23
N ILE A 5 -36.06 28.82 32.85
CA ILE A 5 -36.02 30.10 32.15
C ILE A 5 -36.33 29.87 30.66
N ASN A 6 -37.40 30.52 30.18
CA ASN A 6 -37.91 30.42 28.83
C ASN A 6 -37.09 31.30 27.86
N ARG A 7 -36.68 30.73 26.71
CA ARG A 7 -35.82 31.31 25.65
C ARG A 7 -36.37 32.63 25.03
N ARG A 8 -37.55 33.09 25.37
CA ARG A 8 -38.19 34.31 24.81
C ARG A 8 -37.93 35.60 25.58
N GLN A 9 -37.21 35.59 26.68
CA GLN A 9 -36.98 36.80 27.50
C GLN A 9 -35.58 37.42 27.34
N LEU A 10 -34.73 36.91 26.42
CA LEU A 10 -33.39 37.42 26.20
C LEU A 10 -33.24 38.41 25.04
N ILE A 11 -34.36 38.91 24.45
CA ILE A 11 -34.33 39.82 23.29
C ILE A 11 -35.07 41.15 23.62
N LYS A 12 -34.93 41.68 24.81
CA LYS A 12 -35.36 43.05 25.07
C LYS A 12 -34.42 43.72 26.06
N GLY A 13 -33.37 44.32 25.53
CA GLY A 13 -32.51 45.18 26.35
C GLY A 13 -31.09 45.33 25.78
N LEU A 14 -30.95 45.99 24.66
CA LEU A 14 -29.72 46.69 24.26
C LEU A 14 -30.03 47.58 23.04
N ALA A 15 -30.53 48.77 23.34
CA ALA A 15 -30.43 49.91 22.43
C ALA A 15 -29.59 50.98 23.12
N ALA A 16 -28.65 51.50 22.39
CA ALA A 16 -27.79 52.67 22.67
C ALA A 16 -26.38 52.37 23.20
N GLY A 17 -25.40 52.56 22.32
CA GLY A 17 -24.01 52.68 22.67
C GLY A 17 -23.07 52.33 21.49
N THR A 18 -23.03 53.25 20.49
CA THR A 18 -21.99 53.19 19.43
C THR A 18 -20.59 53.35 20.03
N VAL A 19 -19.84 52.27 20.15
CA VAL A 19 -18.37 52.33 20.27
C VAL A 19 -17.82 51.55 19.09
N LEU A 20 -17.36 52.26 18.08
CA LEU A 20 -16.48 51.69 17.06
C LEU A 20 -15.16 51.27 17.73
N SER A 21 -15.02 50.05 18.14
CA SER A 21 -13.77 49.41 18.40
C SER A 21 -13.32 48.65 17.14
N GLN A 22 -12.19 49.05 16.61
CA GLN A 22 -11.50 48.35 15.55
C GLN A 22 -11.18 46.89 16.05
N LEU A 23 -12.07 45.96 15.77
CA LEU A 23 -11.73 44.55 15.80
C LEU A 23 -11.00 44.29 14.48
N GLY A 24 -9.65 44.19 14.58
CA GLY A 24 -8.86 43.61 13.50
C GLY A 24 -9.43 42.27 13.08
N PRO A 25 -9.17 41.81 11.86
CA PRO A 25 -9.65 40.50 11.41
C PRO A 25 -9.23 39.46 12.44
N LEU A 26 -10.24 38.72 12.97
CA LEU A 26 -9.96 37.52 13.76
C LEU A 26 -8.98 36.67 12.96
N PRO A 27 -7.87 36.20 13.55
CA PRO A 27 -7.02 35.26 12.86
C PRO A 27 -7.93 34.13 12.40
N ALA A 28 -7.92 33.83 11.09
CA ALA A 28 -8.55 32.66 10.58
C ALA A 28 -8.06 31.49 11.46
N LEU A 29 -9.00 30.79 12.11
CA LEU A 29 -8.67 29.55 12.80
C LEU A 29 -7.82 28.77 11.81
N ALA A 30 -6.55 28.59 12.11
CA ALA A 30 -5.67 27.77 11.31
C ALA A 30 -6.43 26.46 11.11
N SER A 31 -6.76 26.11 9.87
CA SER A 31 -7.30 24.81 9.56
C SER A 31 -6.33 23.83 10.24
N GLU A 32 -6.84 23.03 11.18
CA GLU A 32 -6.04 21.94 11.74
C GLU A 32 -5.43 21.24 10.53
N ASN A 33 -4.09 21.26 10.46
CA ASN A 33 -3.37 20.71 9.31
C ASN A 33 -3.75 19.23 9.24
N LYS A 34 -4.67 18.90 8.35
CA LYS A 34 -5.14 17.54 8.13
C LYS A 34 -3.90 16.66 7.94
N ARG A 35 -3.80 15.59 8.74
CA ARG A 35 -2.70 14.62 8.65
C ARG A 35 -2.49 14.17 7.21
N LEU A 36 -1.24 13.95 6.82
CA LEU A 36 -0.90 13.39 5.53
C LEU A 36 -1.28 11.90 5.50
N PHE A 37 -2.08 11.48 4.53
CA PHE A 37 -2.46 10.10 4.33
C PHE A 37 -1.85 9.56 3.04
N VAL A 38 -0.95 8.57 3.19
CA VAL A 38 -0.32 7.86 2.06
C VAL A 38 -0.51 6.36 2.22
N ASP A 39 -0.98 5.70 1.17
CA ASP A 39 -1.17 4.25 1.12
C ASP A 39 -0.08 3.60 0.24
N GLY A 40 0.62 2.62 0.77
CA GLY A 40 1.70 1.91 0.05
C GLY A 40 1.21 0.98 -1.06
N LEU A 41 -0.06 0.66 -1.11
CA LEU A 41 -0.65 -0.10 -2.21
C LEU A 41 -2.16 0.08 -2.28
N CYS A 42 -2.60 0.63 -3.39
CA CYS A 42 -4.00 0.80 -3.72
C CYS A 42 -4.20 0.69 -5.25
N PHE A 43 -5.43 0.91 -5.72
CA PHE A 43 -5.81 0.82 -7.13
C PHE A 43 -6.50 2.10 -7.57
N LEU A 44 -6.43 2.42 -8.88
CA LEU A 44 -7.23 3.51 -9.44
C LEU A 44 -8.72 3.18 -9.28
N PRO A 45 -9.49 3.98 -8.53
CA PRO A 45 -10.90 3.68 -8.30
C PRO A 45 -11.72 3.87 -9.58
N ASP A 46 -12.76 3.06 -9.78
CA ASP A 46 -13.70 3.24 -10.90
C ASP A 46 -14.40 4.60 -10.81
N ASP A 47 -14.89 4.95 -9.61
CA ASP A 47 -15.46 6.26 -9.31
C ASP A 47 -14.41 7.17 -8.67
N LEU A 48 -13.99 8.20 -9.37
CA LEU A 48 -13.00 9.16 -8.87
C LEU A 48 -13.50 10.04 -7.71
N ALA A 49 -14.79 10.01 -7.38
CA ALA A 49 -15.30 10.64 -6.17
C ALA A 49 -14.78 9.95 -4.90
N ASP A 50 -14.36 8.69 -5.01
CA ASP A 50 -13.76 7.92 -3.90
C ASP A 50 -12.44 8.52 -3.42
N LEU A 51 -11.69 9.22 -4.28
CA LEU A 51 -10.45 9.90 -3.90
C LEU A 51 -10.71 10.95 -2.81
N GLY A 52 -11.59 11.89 -3.07
CA GLY A 52 -11.98 12.92 -2.09
C GLY A 52 -12.65 12.33 -0.85
N ALA A 53 -13.56 11.34 -1.05
CA ALA A 53 -14.27 10.70 0.06
C ALA A 53 -13.34 9.90 1.01
N SER A 54 -12.27 9.29 0.50
CA SER A 54 -11.28 8.58 1.31
C SER A 54 -10.34 9.50 2.07
N GLY A 55 -10.21 10.72 1.60
CA GLY A 55 -9.27 11.70 2.13
C GLY A 55 -7.80 11.36 1.94
N ILE A 56 -7.46 10.42 1.04
CA ILE A 56 -6.09 10.03 0.75
C ILE A 56 -5.38 11.12 -0.06
N ASP A 57 -4.17 11.46 0.33
CA ASP A 57 -3.35 12.51 -0.33
C ASP A 57 -2.46 11.89 -1.43
N ALA A 58 -1.97 10.65 -1.21
CA ALA A 58 -1.15 9.93 -2.20
C ALA A 58 -1.21 8.42 -2.00
N TYR A 59 -0.88 7.65 -3.05
CA TYR A 59 -0.69 6.21 -2.94
C TYR A 59 0.20 5.64 -4.06
N LEU A 60 0.84 4.50 -3.77
CA LEU A 60 1.40 3.63 -4.79
C LEU A 60 0.25 2.87 -5.46
N CYS A 61 0.13 3.01 -6.75
CA CYS A 61 -0.95 2.45 -7.54
C CYS A 61 -0.47 1.23 -8.32
N ASP A 62 -1.00 0.06 -8.00
CA ASP A 62 -0.77 -1.10 -8.85
C ASP A 62 -1.42 -0.91 -10.22
N ILE A 63 -0.58 -0.93 -11.23
CA ILE A 63 -0.98 -0.89 -12.65
C ILE A 63 -0.57 -2.17 -13.35
N SER A 64 -0.25 -3.24 -12.62
CA SER A 64 0.10 -4.53 -13.19
C SER A 64 -1.01 -5.06 -14.10
N ALA A 65 -0.61 -5.74 -15.15
CA ALA A 65 -1.53 -6.46 -16.01
C ALA A 65 -0.99 -7.86 -16.30
N ILE A 66 -1.87 -8.83 -16.22
CA ILE A 66 -1.58 -10.23 -16.52
C ILE A 66 -2.21 -10.62 -17.85
N GLU A 67 -1.54 -11.50 -18.58
CA GLU A 67 -2.01 -12.09 -19.81
C GLU A 67 -2.10 -13.60 -19.65
N ALA A 68 -3.20 -14.17 -20.14
CA ALA A 68 -3.41 -15.61 -20.16
C ALA A 68 -2.59 -16.25 -21.27
N MET A 69 -1.66 -17.12 -20.91
CA MET A 69 -0.79 -17.82 -21.84
C MET A 69 -1.14 -19.31 -21.86
N LYS A 70 -1.63 -19.80 -22.99
CA LYS A 70 -1.86 -21.24 -23.16
C LYS A 70 -0.54 -21.99 -23.26
N GLN A 71 -0.39 -23.02 -22.48
CA GLN A 71 0.75 -23.92 -22.50
C GLN A 71 0.54 -25.05 -23.52
N THR A 72 1.63 -25.71 -23.88
CA THR A 72 1.59 -26.84 -24.83
C THR A 72 0.82 -28.05 -24.31
N ASP A 73 0.68 -28.18 -23.00
CA ASP A 73 -0.10 -29.23 -22.30
C ASP A 73 -1.60 -28.88 -22.17
N GLY A 74 -2.03 -27.74 -22.72
CA GLY A 74 -3.41 -27.27 -22.67
C GLY A 74 -3.77 -26.47 -21.41
N THR A 75 -2.86 -26.32 -20.44
CA THR A 75 -3.05 -25.47 -19.26
C THR A 75 -2.95 -24.00 -19.61
N THR A 76 -3.45 -23.13 -18.74
CA THR A 76 -3.35 -21.68 -18.91
C THR A 76 -2.56 -21.10 -17.74
N ASN A 77 -1.41 -20.50 -18.03
CA ASN A 77 -0.67 -19.71 -17.08
C ASN A 77 -0.99 -18.23 -17.26
N TYR A 78 -0.96 -17.47 -16.17
CA TYR A 78 -1.12 -16.02 -16.18
C TYR A 78 0.23 -15.39 -15.86
N LYS A 79 0.72 -14.55 -16.76
CA LYS A 79 2.00 -13.84 -16.59
C LYS A 79 1.82 -12.34 -16.74
N ARG A 80 2.67 -11.59 -16.05
CA ARG A 80 2.87 -10.17 -16.28
C ARG A 80 3.80 -10.02 -17.48
N THR A 81 3.23 -9.96 -18.69
CA THR A 81 4.05 -9.77 -19.89
C THR A 81 4.40 -8.29 -20.07
N TYR A 82 5.49 -8.02 -20.78
CA TYR A 82 5.83 -6.65 -21.18
C TYR A 82 4.66 -5.98 -21.93
N GLN A 83 4.04 -6.67 -22.87
CA GLN A 83 2.96 -6.12 -23.69
C GLN A 83 1.72 -5.77 -22.85
N ALA A 84 1.33 -6.62 -21.92
CA ALA A 84 0.19 -6.35 -21.05
C ALA A 84 0.48 -5.16 -20.12
N CYS A 85 1.66 -5.12 -19.49
CA CYS A 85 2.02 -4.06 -18.55
C CYS A 85 2.27 -2.71 -19.24
N ILE A 86 2.91 -2.68 -20.44
CA ILE A 86 3.14 -1.43 -21.16
C ILE A 86 1.82 -0.80 -21.67
N LYS A 87 0.85 -1.65 -22.04
CA LYS A 87 -0.51 -1.21 -22.36
C LYS A 87 -1.22 -0.66 -21.13
N SER A 88 -1.11 -1.35 -20.01
CA SER A 88 -1.75 -0.95 -18.75
C SER A 88 -1.23 0.40 -18.24
N ILE A 89 0.11 0.58 -18.14
CA ILE A 89 0.69 1.85 -17.69
C ILE A 89 0.30 3.00 -18.62
N SER A 90 0.24 2.75 -19.95
CA SER A 90 -0.16 3.77 -20.91
C SER A 90 -1.62 4.19 -20.72
N ALA A 91 -2.51 3.23 -20.48
CA ALA A 91 -3.92 3.49 -20.21
C ALA A 91 -4.12 4.23 -18.87
N ALA A 92 -3.39 3.80 -17.81
CA ALA A 92 -3.42 4.45 -16.51
C ALA A 92 -2.93 5.91 -16.59
N LYS A 93 -1.84 6.17 -17.33
CA LYS A 93 -1.31 7.51 -17.55
C LYS A 93 -2.34 8.41 -18.24
N ILE A 94 -2.94 7.95 -19.33
CA ILE A 94 -4.01 8.69 -20.04
C ILE A 94 -5.17 9.00 -19.08
N ARG A 95 -5.58 8.05 -18.26
CA ARG A 95 -6.66 8.24 -17.30
C ARG A 95 -6.32 9.29 -16.24
N VAL A 96 -5.10 9.27 -15.70
CA VAL A 96 -4.64 10.27 -14.72
C VAL A 96 -4.58 11.66 -15.37
N GLU A 97 -4.01 11.78 -16.57
CA GLU A 97 -3.89 13.05 -17.29
C GLU A 97 -5.24 13.64 -17.67
N ALA A 98 -6.19 12.79 -18.09
CA ALA A 98 -7.57 13.21 -18.42
C ALA A 98 -8.39 13.67 -17.21
N ASN A 99 -7.94 13.38 -15.99
CA ASN A 99 -8.59 13.76 -14.73
C ASN A 99 -7.65 14.57 -13.82
N SER A 100 -6.88 15.46 -14.44
CA SER A 100 -5.89 16.29 -13.75
C SER A 100 -6.46 17.30 -12.77
N ASP A 101 -7.78 17.48 -12.74
CA ASP A 101 -8.52 18.19 -11.72
C ASP A 101 -8.61 17.45 -10.37
N LYS A 102 -8.46 16.11 -10.38
CA LYS A 102 -8.53 15.23 -9.19
C LYS A 102 -7.23 14.50 -8.91
N LEU A 103 -6.42 14.25 -9.91
CA LEU A 103 -5.24 13.41 -9.85
C LEU A 103 -3.97 14.15 -10.25
N ILE A 104 -2.85 13.75 -9.67
CA ILE A 104 -1.50 14.12 -10.10
C ILE A 104 -0.75 12.82 -10.36
N LEU A 105 -0.13 12.68 -11.54
CA LEU A 105 0.85 11.62 -11.75
C LEU A 105 2.07 11.92 -10.89
N GLY A 106 2.34 11.05 -9.90
CA GLY A 106 3.46 11.15 -8.99
C GLY A 106 4.76 10.74 -9.69
N LEU A 107 5.62 11.71 -9.92
CA LEU A 107 6.94 11.49 -10.53
C LEU A 107 8.08 11.73 -9.54
N ASN A 108 7.84 12.52 -8.51
CA ASN A 108 8.75 12.80 -7.40
C ASN A 108 7.95 13.12 -6.12
N ALA A 109 8.62 13.12 -4.97
CA ALA A 109 7.95 13.30 -3.69
C ALA A 109 7.24 14.66 -3.51
N ASN A 110 7.66 15.72 -4.23
CA ASN A 110 7.00 17.01 -4.15
C ASN A 110 5.57 16.97 -4.72
N ASP A 111 5.25 15.98 -5.56
CA ASP A 111 3.90 15.79 -6.09
C ASP A 111 2.89 15.45 -4.98
N ILE A 112 3.33 14.87 -3.86
CA ILE A 112 2.50 14.68 -2.65
C ILE A 112 2.07 16.03 -2.07
N ASN A 113 3.03 16.95 -1.91
CA ASN A 113 2.74 18.30 -1.39
C ASN A 113 1.82 19.08 -2.34
N ARG A 114 2.07 18.97 -3.65
CA ARG A 114 1.21 19.60 -4.68
C ARG A 114 -0.21 19.05 -4.64
N ALA A 115 -0.35 17.73 -4.47
CA ALA A 115 -1.65 17.08 -4.37
C ALA A 115 -2.42 17.59 -3.16
N LYS A 116 -1.80 17.54 -1.97
CA LYS A 116 -2.39 18.01 -0.73
C LYS A 116 -2.80 19.48 -0.76
N GLN A 117 -1.94 20.36 -1.31
CA GLN A 117 -2.21 21.80 -1.42
C GLN A 117 -3.35 22.14 -2.39
N SER A 118 -3.62 21.26 -3.36
CA SER A 118 -4.63 21.49 -4.41
C SER A 118 -5.87 20.59 -4.27
N ASP A 119 -6.03 19.92 -3.13
CA ASP A 119 -7.11 18.97 -2.86
C ASP A 119 -7.25 17.89 -3.95
N ARG A 120 -6.11 17.39 -4.41
CA ARG A 120 -5.97 16.28 -5.38
C ARG A 120 -5.27 15.12 -4.74
N THR A 121 -5.19 13.98 -5.44
CA THR A 121 -4.46 12.79 -5.00
C THR A 121 -3.28 12.52 -5.92
N ALA A 122 -2.07 12.35 -5.36
CA ALA A 122 -0.90 11.92 -6.11
C ALA A 122 -0.89 10.39 -6.28
N VAL A 123 -0.67 9.93 -7.51
CA VAL A 123 -0.68 8.51 -7.87
C VAL A 123 0.68 8.12 -8.42
N PHE A 124 1.41 7.29 -7.68
CA PHE A 124 2.72 6.77 -8.07
C PHE A 124 2.54 5.39 -8.69
N PHE A 125 2.85 5.22 -9.97
CA PHE A 125 2.67 3.92 -10.63
C PHE A 125 3.67 2.89 -10.11
N GLN A 126 3.12 1.72 -9.77
CA GLN A 126 3.84 0.54 -9.32
C GLN A 126 3.43 -0.68 -10.17
N ILE A 127 4.37 -1.58 -10.41
CA ILE A 127 4.10 -2.91 -10.98
C ILE A 127 4.51 -3.97 -9.96
N GLN A 128 3.61 -4.90 -9.66
CA GLN A 128 3.83 -6.01 -8.74
C GLN A 128 4.38 -7.24 -9.47
N GLY A 129 5.68 -7.23 -9.72
CA GLY A 129 6.43 -8.32 -10.34
C GLY A 129 7.19 -7.91 -11.58
N ALA A 130 8.51 -8.13 -11.55
CA ALA A 130 9.43 -7.76 -12.62
C ALA A 130 9.41 -8.71 -13.83
N ASP A 131 8.53 -9.71 -13.86
CA ASP A 131 8.34 -10.61 -15.00
C ASP A 131 8.20 -9.84 -16.31
N CYS A 132 7.58 -8.67 -16.26
CA CYS A 132 7.35 -7.82 -17.44
C CYS A 132 8.63 -7.24 -18.06
N VAL A 133 9.78 -7.33 -17.42
CA VAL A 133 11.07 -6.85 -17.95
C VAL A 133 12.09 -7.96 -18.21
N GLU A 134 11.72 -9.24 -17.96
CA GLU A 134 12.60 -10.40 -18.19
C GLU A 134 13.12 -10.46 -19.63
N GLY A 135 12.30 -10.09 -20.60
CA GLY A 135 12.67 -10.10 -22.02
C GLY A 135 13.82 -9.17 -22.40
N SER A 136 14.21 -8.24 -21.52
CA SER A 136 15.30 -7.28 -21.74
C SER A 136 16.57 -7.55 -20.93
N ILE A 137 16.68 -8.66 -20.21
CA ILE A 137 17.85 -9.01 -19.40
C ILE A 137 19.15 -8.92 -20.23
N ASN A 138 19.17 -9.52 -21.41
CA ASN A 138 20.32 -9.51 -22.30
C ASN A 138 20.49 -8.20 -23.09
N ASN A 139 19.61 -7.22 -22.89
CA ASN A 139 19.64 -5.91 -23.53
C ASN A 139 19.69 -4.77 -22.50
N GLY A 140 20.49 -4.94 -21.45
CA GLY A 140 20.71 -3.94 -20.41
C GLY A 140 19.44 -3.48 -19.70
N LEU A 141 18.42 -4.34 -19.62
CA LEU A 141 17.13 -4.06 -19.00
C LEU A 141 16.44 -2.82 -19.56
N SER A 142 16.54 -2.61 -20.88
CA SER A 142 15.99 -1.44 -21.58
C SER A 142 14.48 -1.24 -21.38
N GLN A 143 13.72 -2.31 -21.13
CA GLN A 143 12.30 -2.20 -20.82
C GLN A 143 12.01 -1.45 -19.52
N VAL A 144 12.96 -1.42 -18.57
CA VAL A 144 12.86 -0.59 -17.36
C VAL A 144 12.84 0.89 -17.73
N ASP A 145 13.71 1.32 -18.67
CA ASP A 145 13.75 2.72 -19.15
C ASP A 145 12.43 3.13 -19.80
N GLU A 146 11.83 2.21 -20.58
CA GLU A 146 10.55 2.46 -21.21
C GLU A 146 9.40 2.63 -20.22
N PHE A 147 9.35 1.78 -19.18
CA PHE A 147 8.39 1.92 -18.09
C PHE A 147 8.61 3.20 -17.28
N HIS A 148 9.86 3.54 -16.97
CA HIS A 148 10.21 4.79 -16.30
C HIS A 148 9.74 6.02 -17.06
N ALA A 149 9.98 6.07 -18.37
CA ALA A 149 9.53 7.15 -19.24
C ALA A 149 7.99 7.30 -19.29
N LYS A 150 7.26 6.19 -19.04
CA LYS A 150 5.80 6.21 -18.91
C LYS A 150 5.29 6.56 -17.49
N GLY A 151 6.18 6.76 -16.54
CA GLY A 151 5.84 7.19 -15.19
C GLY A 151 5.92 6.11 -14.11
N LEU A 152 6.49 4.93 -14.39
CA LEU A 152 6.76 3.94 -13.34
C LEU A 152 7.70 4.53 -12.29
N ARG A 153 7.36 4.38 -11.00
CA ARG A 153 8.15 4.87 -9.87
C ARG A 153 8.44 3.81 -8.81
N ALA A 154 7.78 2.67 -8.85
CA ALA A 154 8.10 1.53 -8.00
C ALA A 154 7.99 0.23 -8.80
N LEU A 155 8.91 -0.70 -8.57
CA LEU A 155 8.88 -2.02 -9.17
C LEU A 155 9.13 -3.08 -8.09
N GLN A 156 8.18 -3.99 -7.95
CA GLN A 156 8.30 -5.16 -7.10
C GLN A 156 9.06 -6.26 -7.85
N LEU A 157 9.97 -6.95 -7.16
CA LEU A 157 10.84 -7.94 -7.82
C LEU A 157 10.08 -9.18 -8.26
N THR A 158 9.16 -9.69 -7.43
CA THR A 158 8.37 -10.89 -7.73
C THR A 158 6.93 -10.72 -7.25
N HIS A 159 6.05 -11.68 -7.63
CA HIS A 159 4.71 -11.79 -7.05
C HIS A 159 4.38 -13.26 -6.78
N HIS A 160 4.30 -13.62 -5.51
CA HIS A 160 4.11 -14.96 -4.95
C HIS A 160 5.23 -15.94 -5.26
N TYR A 161 5.56 -16.15 -6.52
CA TYR A 161 6.58 -17.09 -6.98
C TYR A 161 7.79 -16.37 -7.54
N GLY A 162 8.93 -17.04 -7.46
CA GLY A 162 10.17 -16.58 -8.07
C GLY A 162 10.07 -16.43 -9.58
N ASN A 163 10.95 -15.60 -10.11
CA ASN A 163 11.15 -15.34 -11.52
C ASN A 163 12.64 -15.31 -11.85
N GLN A 164 13.04 -14.79 -13.01
CA GLN A 164 14.45 -14.74 -13.37
C GLN A 164 15.30 -13.82 -12.49
N PHE A 165 14.67 -12.96 -11.67
CA PHE A 165 15.37 -11.98 -10.83
C PHE A 165 15.45 -12.39 -9.36
N SER A 166 14.43 -13.00 -8.80
CA SER A 166 14.30 -13.16 -7.35
C SER A 166 13.45 -14.37 -6.99
N GLY A 167 13.79 -15.01 -5.86
CA GLY A 167 12.89 -15.98 -5.23
C GLY A 167 11.64 -15.33 -4.67
N GLY A 168 10.52 -16.06 -4.71
CA GLY A 168 9.21 -15.63 -4.22
C GLY A 168 8.87 -16.18 -2.84
N ALA A 169 8.01 -15.50 -2.11
CA ALA A 169 7.60 -15.91 -0.76
C ALA A 169 6.85 -17.24 -0.72
N LEU A 170 6.15 -17.59 -1.82
CA LEU A 170 5.35 -18.82 -1.93
C LEU A 170 5.99 -19.89 -2.81
N ASP A 171 7.27 -19.75 -3.12
CA ASP A 171 8.01 -20.81 -3.80
C ASP A 171 7.95 -22.11 -3.00
N ASN A 172 8.00 -23.23 -3.72
CA ASN A 172 7.93 -24.58 -3.20
C ASN A 172 8.86 -25.50 -4.01
N ASP A 173 8.89 -26.79 -3.70
CA ASP A 173 9.75 -27.75 -4.40
C ASP A 173 9.48 -27.81 -5.91
N ALA A 174 8.23 -27.59 -6.35
CA ALA A 174 7.88 -27.56 -7.77
C ALA A 174 8.42 -26.31 -8.50
N SER A 175 8.65 -25.20 -7.78
CA SER A 175 9.24 -23.96 -8.32
C SER A 175 10.77 -23.87 -8.17
N GLY A 176 11.42 -24.96 -7.74
CA GLY A 176 12.87 -25.03 -7.63
C GLY A 176 13.42 -24.89 -6.21
N GLY A 177 12.58 -24.88 -5.19
CA GLY A 177 12.94 -24.87 -3.77
C GLY A 177 12.36 -23.68 -3.00
N LEU A 178 12.53 -23.75 -1.68
CA LEU A 178 12.07 -22.72 -0.74
C LEU A 178 13.14 -21.67 -0.51
N ASN A 179 12.69 -20.45 -0.22
CA ASN A 179 13.56 -19.33 0.20
C ASN A 179 14.74 -19.07 -0.78
N LEU A 180 14.45 -19.10 -2.08
CA LEU A 180 15.43 -18.87 -3.12
C LEU A 180 16.00 -17.44 -3.02
N PRO A 181 17.31 -17.23 -3.30
CA PRO A 181 17.96 -15.94 -3.20
C PRO A 181 17.63 -15.01 -4.37
N LEU A 182 18.15 -13.79 -4.29
CA LEU A 182 18.30 -12.90 -5.43
C LEU A 182 19.24 -13.53 -6.46
N THR A 183 18.93 -13.41 -7.74
CA THR A 183 19.80 -13.91 -8.82
C THR A 183 20.79 -12.83 -9.27
N GLN A 184 21.80 -13.20 -10.07
CA GLN A 184 22.69 -12.23 -10.70
C GLN A 184 21.92 -11.26 -11.61
N ALA A 185 20.88 -11.71 -12.32
CA ALA A 185 20.01 -10.84 -13.10
C ALA A 185 19.20 -9.89 -12.18
N GLY A 186 18.82 -10.37 -10.98
CA GLY A 186 18.19 -9.55 -9.95
C GLY A 186 19.09 -8.44 -9.44
N GLU A 187 20.37 -8.72 -9.18
CA GLU A 187 21.35 -7.68 -8.80
C GLU A 187 21.47 -6.61 -9.91
N ALA A 188 21.54 -7.03 -11.18
CA ALA A 188 21.57 -6.11 -12.31
C ALA A 188 20.28 -5.27 -12.38
N LEU A 189 19.11 -5.88 -12.12
CA LEU A 189 17.83 -5.15 -12.08
C LEU A 189 17.82 -4.11 -10.95
N ILE A 190 18.26 -4.46 -9.73
CA ILE A 190 18.31 -3.50 -8.61
C ILE A 190 19.21 -2.31 -8.95
N ASN A 191 20.39 -2.55 -9.53
CA ASN A 191 21.27 -1.48 -9.98
C ASN A 191 20.59 -0.60 -11.02
N LYS A 192 19.90 -1.19 -11.99
CA LYS A 192 19.15 -0.47 -13.02
C LYS A 192 18.00 0.38 -12.43
N LEU A 193 17.29 -0.15 -11.43
CA LEU A 193 16.23 0.58 -10.72
C LEU A 193 16.80 1.76 -9.94
N ASN A 194 17.93 1.55 -9.23
CA ASN A 194 18.61 2.64 -8.51
C ASN A 194 19.10 3.74 -9.48
N ASP A 195 19.68 3.37 -10.64
CA ASP A 195 20.14 4.33 -11.65
C ASP A 195 19.01 5.16 -12.26
N ASN A 196 17.81 4.58 -12.33
CA ASN A 196 16.59 5.25 -12.82
C ASN A 196 15.74 5.88 -11.71
N HIS A 197 16.22 5.92 -10.46
CA HIS A 197 15.45 6.44 -9.34
C HIS A 197 14.05 5.79 -9.22
N ILE A 198 13.97 4.48 -9.40
CA ILE A 198 12.76 3.68 -9.23
C ILE A 198 12.88 2.96 -7.88
N LEU A 199 11.84 3.07 -7.04
CA LEU A 199 11.77 2.42 -5.75
C LEU A 199 11.75 0.89 -5.92
N VAL A 200 12.67 0.22 -5.23
CA VAL A 200 12.74 -1.25 -5.18
C VAL A 200 11.80 -1.76 -4.10
N ASP A 201 10.87 -2.62 -4.48
CA ASP A 201 9.90 -3.23 -3.57
C ASP A 201 10.14 -4.73 -3.46
N VAL A 202 10.38 -5.21 -2.22
CA VAL A 202 10.60 -6.62 -1.90
C VAL A 202 9.34 -7.35 -1.40
N SER A 203 8.17 -6.72 -1.51
CA SER A 203 6.91 -7.44 -1.24
C SER A 203 6.84 -8.70 -2.07
N HIS A 204 6.31 -9.78 -1.50
CA HIS A 204 6.24 -11.10 -2.12
C HIS A 204 7.59 -11.80 -2.41
N SER A 205 8.74 -11.18 -2.17
CA SER A 205 10.03 -11.85 -2.29
C SER A 205 10.22 -12.87 -1.16
N SER A 206 11.05 -13.87 -1.40
CA SER A 206 11.50 -14.75 -0.34
C SER A 206 12.29 -13.96 0.72
N PRO A 207 12.36 -14.40 1.97
CA PRO A 207 13.20 -13.75 2.97
C PRO A 207 14.66 -13.59 2.53
N GLN A 208 15.26 -14.63 1.93
CA GLN A 208 16.64 -14.56 1.45
C GLN A 208 16.83 -13.52 0.35
N ALA A 209 15.92 -13.47 -0.63
CA ALA A 209 15.99 -12.48 -1.70
C ALA A 209 15.79 -11.04 -1.18
N ALA A 210 14.93 -10.84 -0.18
CA ALA A 210 14.76 -9.53 0.46
C ALA A 210 16.04 -9.08 1.20
N LEU A 211 16.70 -9.98 1.93
CA LEU A 211 17.98 -9.72 2.58
C LEU A 211 19.10 -9.43 1.57
N ASP A 212 19.15 -10.19 0.47
CA ASP A 212 20.11 -9.97 -0.61
C ASP A 212 19.88 -8.60 -1.27
N THR A 213 18.62 -8.24 -1.52
CA THR A 213 18.23 -6.93 -2.06
C THR A 213 18.68 -5.79 -1.15
N ALA A 214 18.48 -5.91 0.16
CA ALA A 214 18.94 -4.90 1.13
C ALA A 214 20.46 -4.70 1.11
N ARG A 215 21.24 -5.75 0.80
CA ARG A 215 22.71 -5.66 0.66
C ARG A 215 23.17 -5.04 -0.66
N VAL A 216 22.42 -5.25 -1.73
CA VAL A 216 22.79 -4.79 -3.09
C VAL A 216 22.32 -3.37 -3.38
N SER A 217 21.16 -2.99 -2.87
CA SER A 217 20.56 -1.69 -3.16
C SER A 217 21.40 -0.54 -2.57
N ARG A 218 21.59 0.50 -3.37
CA ARG A 218 22.26 1.76 -2.98
C ARG A 218 21.27 2.80 -2.46
N SER A 219 19.99 2.53 -2.60
CA SER A 219 18.88 3.37 -2.17
C SER A 219 18.01 2.63 -1.16
N PRO A 220 17.21 3.33 -0.34
CA PRO A 220 16.21 2.68 0.51
C PRO A 220 15.34 1.71 -0.29
N ILE A 221 15.10 0.52 0.28
CA ILE A 221 14.14 -0.44 -0.26
C ILE A 221 12.89 -0.49 0.60
N VAL A 222 11.79 -0.96 0.04
CA VAL A 222 10.55 -1.11 0.81
C VAL A 222 10.01 -2.53 0.69
N GLN A 223 9.28 -2.95 1.70
CA GLN A 223 8.19 -3.88 1.53
C GLN A 223 6.92 -3.06 1.51
N SER A 224 6.41 -2.74 0.30
CA SER A 224 5.25 -1.84 0.19
C SER A 224 4.07 -2.36 0.98
N HIS A 225 3.83 -3.69 0.98
CA HIS A 225 2.73 -4.33 1.68
C HIS A 225 3.11 -5.73 2.19
N GLY A 226 2.72 -6.02 3.42
CA GLY A 226 3.00 -7.32 4.05
C GLY A 226 2.45 -7.45 5.46
N ALA A 227 2.83 -8.55 6.12
CA ALA A 227 2.52 -8.84 7.51
C ALA A 227 3.74 -9.43 8.22
N VAL A 228 3.66 -9.55 9.53
CA VAL A 228 4.76 -9.98 10.40
C VAL A 228 4.65 -11.47 10.71
N ARG A 229 5.71 -12.23 10.44
CA ARG A 229 5.74 -13.69 10.66
C ARG A 229 5.70 -14.08 12.14
N ALA A 230 6.26 -13.26 13.01
CA ALA A 230 6.22 -13.50 14.45
C ALA A 230 4.79 -13.51 15.03
N LEU A 231 3.82 -12.85 14.37
CA LEU A 231 2.42 -12.81 14.75
C LEU A 231 1.58 -13.88 14.04
N VAL A 232 1.88 -14.12 12.76
CA VAL A 232 1.22 -15.17 11.96
C VAL A 232 2.26 -15.94 11.19
N ASN A 233 2.50 -17.19 11.56
CA ASN A 233 3.51 -18.04 10.94
C ASN A 233 3.04 -18.50 9.54
N HIS A 234 3.25 -17.66 8.55
CA HIS A 234 2.91 -17.91 7.17
C HIS A 234 4.03 -17.45 6.23
N ALA A 235 4.20 -18.12 5.09
CA ALA A 235 5.28 -17.81 4.13
C ALA A 235 5.18 -16.39 3.56
N ARG A 236 3.95 -15.84 3.42
CA ARG A 236 3.71 -14.46 2.95
C ARG A 236 4.06 -13.39 4.00
N CYS A 237 4.25 -13.78 5.26
CA CYS A 237 4.64 -12.88 6.34
C CYS A 237 6.16 -12.81 6.47
N SER A 238 6.69 -11.62 6.69
CA SER A 238 8.14 -11.39 6.77
C SER A 238 8.67 -11.63 8.18
N PRO A 239 9.80 -12.31 8.32
CA PRO A 239 10.49 -12.47 9.60
C PRO A 239 11.19 -11.17 10.02
N ASP A 240 11.53 -11.07 11.30
CA ASP A 240 12.08 -9.85 11.91
C ASP A 240 13.40 -9.40 11.28
N GLU A 241 14.24 -10.33 10.84
CA GLU A 241 15.50 -10.01 10.14
C GLU A 241 15.27 -9.27 8.83
N VAL A 242 14.18 -9.55 8.10
CA VAL A 242 13.82 -8.84 6.87
C VAL A 242 13.31 -7.44 7.21
N ILE A 243 12.43 -7.31 8.23
CA ILE A 243 11.93 -6.01 8.69
C ILE A 243 13.11 -5.10 9.08
N LYS A 244 14.05 -5.67 9.85
CA LYS A 244 15.25 -4.93 10.27
C LYS A 244 16.14 -4.55 9.10
N ALA A 245 16.39 -5.47 8.17
CA ALA A 245 17.23 -5.18 7.00
C ALA A 245 16.65 -4.06 6.13
N ILE A 246 15.32 -4.04 5.92
CA ILE A 246 14.62 -2.95 5.23
C ILE A 246 14.81 -1.63 5.98
N ALA A 247 14.59 -1.61 7.30
CA ALA A 247 14.76 -0.42 8.12
C ALA A 247 16.21 0.10 8.08
N ASP A 248 17.19 -0.80 8.12
CA ASP A 248 18.63 -0.44 8.06
C ASP A 248 19.04 0.22 6.72
N THR A 249 18.27 0.01 5.62
CA THR A 249 18.47 0.76 4.36
C THR A 249 17.88 2.18 4.41
N GLY A 250 17.22 2.57 5.48
CA GLY A 250 16.38 3.78 5.55
C GLY A 250 14.99 3.58 4.93
N GLY A 251 14.63 2.36 4.57
CA GLY A 251 13.36 2.00 3.96
C GLY A 251 12.20 1.89 4.95
N LEU A 252 11.10 1.28 4.49
CA LEU A 252 9.91 1.07 5.32
C LEU A 252 9.19 -0.24 5.00
N PHE A 253 8.37 -0.66 5.95
CA PHE A 253 7.51 -1.83 5.88
C PHE A 253 6.05 -1.41 6.01
N GLY A 254 5.29 -1.52 4.92
CA GLY A 254 3.86 -1.28 4.88
C GLY A 254 3.07 -2.50 5.35
N VAL A 255 2.16 -2.29 6.30
CA VAL A 255 1.27 -3.36 6.76
C VAL A 255 -0.02 -3.33 5.93
N PHE A 256 -0.40 -4.48 5.34
CA PHE A 256 -1.64 -4.61 4.59
C PHE A 256 -2.83 -5.03 5.49
N MET A 257 -4.05 -4.91 4.97
CA MET A 257 -5.24 -5.24 5.74
C MET A 257 -5.87 -6.60 5.38
N MET A 258 -5.15 -7.45 4.67
CA MET A 258 -5.58 -8.81 4.34
C MET A 258 -5.62 -9.68 5.61
N SER A 259 -6.81 -9.82 6.19
CA SER A 259 -7.00 -10.31 7.54
C SER A 259 -6.51 -11.73 7.79
N PHE A 260 -6.59 -12.61 6.80
CA PHE A 260 -6.13 -14.00 6.92
C PHE A 260 -4.60 -14.17 7.04
N TRP A 261 -3.82 -13.10 6.80
CA TRP A 261 -2.38 -13.04 7.13
C TRP A 261 -2.08 -12.19 8.35
N LEU A 262 -3.10 -11.57 8.96
CA LEU A 262 -2.95 -10.75 10.17
C LEU A 262 -3.34 -11.47 11.45
N THR A 263 -4.14 -12.53 11.34
CA THR A 263 -4.57 -13.32 12.51
C THR A 263 -5.04 -14.71 12.11
N ASN A 264 -4.87 -15.66 13.03
CA ASN A 264 -5.50 -16.99 12.99
C ASN A 264 -6.81 -17.04 13.79
N ASP A 265 -7.23 -15.91 14.37
CA ASP A 265 -8.50 -15.83 15.09
C ASP A 265 -9.66 -15.82 14.11
N LYS A 266 -10.78 -16.47 14.46
CA LYS A 266 -11.98 -16.54 13.62
C LYS A 266 -12.58 -15.18 13.26
N VAL A 267 -12.39 -14.18 14.13
CA VAL A 267 -12.93 -12.83 13.96
C VAL A 267 -11.77 -11.84 13.91
N PRO A 268 -11.40 -11.35 12.73
CA PRO A 268 -10.36 -10.36 12.62
C PRO A 268 -10.87 -9.00 13.13
N THR A 269 -9.99 -8.25 13.75
CA THR A 269 -10.27 -6.91 14.29
C THR A 269 -9.19 -5.91 13.90
N VAL A 270 -9.48 -4.64 14.05
CA VAL A 270 -8.48 -3.59 13.86
C VAL A 270 -7.28 -3.74 14.81
N ASP A 271 -7.46 -4.34 15.99
CA ASP A 271 -6.36 -4.56 16.92
C ASP A 271 -5.31 -5.54 16.36
N HIS A 272 -5.71 -6.55 15.60
CA HIS A 272 -4.76 -7.42 14.91
C HIS A 272 -3.88 -6.61 13.94
N TYR A 273 -4.48 -5.72 13.14
CA TYR A 273 -3.75 -4.83 12.25
C TYR A 273 -2.77 -3.92 13.00
N ILE A 274 -3.23 -3.31 14.09
CA ILE A 274 -2.40 -2.44 14.95
C ILE A 274 -1.25 -3.21 15.59
N ASN A 275 -1.43 -4.47 15.95
CA ASN A 275 -0.37 -5.30 16.54
C ASN A 275 0.78 -5.53 15.52
N HIS A 276 0.48 -5.70 14.23
CA HIS A 276 1.50 -5.77 13.20
C HIS A 276 2.28 -4.45 13.08
N LEU A 277 1.61 -3.29 13.09
CA LEU A 277 2.27 -1.98 13.07
C LEU A 277 3.16 -1.77 14.30
N LYS A 278 2.70 -2.15 15.50
CA LYS A 278 3.50 -2.14 16.74
C LYS A 278 4.75 -3.02 16.63
N HIS A 279 4.60 -4.21 16.07
CA HIS A 279 5.71 -5.14 15.92
C HIS A 279 6.77 -4.57 14.96
N VAL A 280 6.36 -4.02 13.82
CA VAL A 280 7.27 -3.34 12.89
C VAL A 280 7.99 -2.17 13.59
N ALA A 281 7.28 -1.37 14.39
CA ALA A 281 7.88 -0.28 15.16
C ALA A 281 8.92 -0.79 16.19
N ASN A 282 8.65 -1.93 16.82
CA ASN A 282 9.56 -2.52 17.81
C ASN A 282 10.85 -3.07 17.17
N VAL A 283 10.75 -3.64 15.95
CA VAL A 283 11.88 -4.27 15.25
C VAL A 283 12.67 -3.26 14.42
N GLY A 284 11.98 -2.43 13.64
CA GLY A 284 12.60 -1.52 12.66
C GLY A 284 12.62 -0.04 13.10
N GLY A 285 11.97 0.29 14.22
CA GLY A 285 11.77 1.67 14.64
C GLY A 285 10.56 2.33 13.97
N ILE A 286 10.13 3.48 14.51
CA ILE A 286 8.92 4.17 14.05
C ILE A 286 9.03 4.69 12.62
N ASP A 287 10.24 5.00 12.16
CA ASP A 287 10.51 5.50 10.81
C ASP A 287 10.38 4.40 9.74
N ALA A 288 10.37 3.12 10.15
CA ALA A 288 10.16 1.99 9.25
C ALA A 288 8.69 1.57 9.11
N VAL A 289 7.75 2.17 9.85
CA VAL A 289 6.34 1.76 9.86
C VAL A 289 5.53 2.53 8.82
N ALA A 290 4.72 1.84 8.02
CA ALA A 290 3.81 2.49 7.07
C ALA A 290 2.49 1.75 6.88
N ILE A 291 1.51 2.46 6.33
CA ILE A 291 0.23 1.91 5.88
C ILE A 291 0.36 1.47 4.43
N ALA A 292 -0.21 0.30 4.12
CA ALA A 292 -0.33 -0.22 2.75
C ALA A 292 -1.50 -1.19 2.68
N ASN A 293 -2.68 -0.70 2.41
CA ASN A 293 -3.89 -1.50 2.63
C ASN A 293 -4.05 -2.69 1.68
N ASP A 294 -3.53 -2.60 0.45
CA ASP A 294 -3.72 -3.62 -0.60
C ASP A 294 -5.21 -3.89 -0.87
N TYR A 295 -5.99 -2.81 -0.91
CA TYR A 295 -7.44 -2.85 -1.02
C TYR A 295 -7.99 -1.65 -1.80
N PRO A 296 -9.12 -1.79 -2.54
CA PRO A 296 -9.81 -0.66 -3.15
C PRO A 296 -10.20 0.40 -2.12
N LEU A 297 -10.15 1.69 -2.49
CA LEU A 297 -10.46 2.81 -1.59
C LEU A 297 -11.80 2.64 -0.87
N ARG A 298 -12.86 2.30 -1.61
CA ARG A 298 -14.20 2.09 -1.07
C ARG A 298 -14.35 0.77 -0.30
N GLY A 299 -13.35 -0.09 -0.30
CA GLY A 299 -13.47 -1.45 0.18
C GLY A 299 -14.07 -2.39 -0.88
N GLN A 300 -14.23 -3.65 -0.53
CA GLN A 300 -14.84 -4.66 -1.41
C GLN A 300 -16.35 -4.67 -1.22
N LYS A 301 -17.11 -4.29 -2.25
CA LYS A 301 -18.57 -4.18 -2.21
C LYS A 301 -19.27 -5.47 -1.76
N ASN A 302 -18.74 -6.62 -2.20
CA ASN A 302 -19.28 -7.93 -1.82
C ASN A 302 -19.08 -8.26 -0.34
N LEU A 303 -18.19 -7.53 0.34
CA LEU A 303 -17.83 -7.71 1.75
C LEU A 303 -18.37 -6.57 2.64
N LEU A 304 -19.19 -5.67 2.12
CA LEU A 304 -19.70 -4.50 2.86
C LEU A 304 -20.71 -4.86 3.96
N LYS A 305 -21.37 -6.02 3.88
CA LYS A 305 -22.29 -6.48 4.94
C LYS A 305 -21.55 -7.42 5.88
N LEU A 306 -20.63 -6.86 6.64
CA LEU A 306 -19.73 -7.68 7.41
C LEU A 306 -20.20 -7.89 8.83
N ASN A 307 -20.70 -9.07 9.01
CA ASN A 307 -20.60 -9.79 10.28
C ASN A 307 -19.68 -11.02 10.12
N ASN A 308 -18.68 -11.00 9.25
CA ASN A 308 -17.90 -12.13 8.77
C ASN A 308 -18.73 -13.28 8.13
N ASN A 309 -20.01 -13.06 7.92
CA ASN A 309 -20.92 -13.98 7.23
C ASN A 309 -21.15 -13.53 5.78
N ASN A 310 -20.18 -12.86 5.15
CA ASN A 310 -20.30 -12.59 3.73
C ASN A 310 -19.98 -13.86 2.94
N ALA A 311 -20.88 -14.84 3.04
CA ALA A 311 -20.72 -16.17 2.47
C ALA A 311 -20.42 -16.14 0.96
N GLU A 312 -20.99 -15.18 0.23
CA GLU A 312 -20.74 -15.06 -1.22
C GLU A 312 -19.33 -14.49 -1.49
N GLY A 313 -18.90 -13.48 -0.77
CA GLY A 313 -17.53 -12.94 -0.91
C GLY A 313 -16.47 -13.97 -0.50
N VAL A 314 -16.68 -14.67 0.61
CA VAL A 314 -15.79 -15.75 1.05
C VAL A 314 -15.78 -16.87 0.03
N LYS A 315 -16.93 -17.29 -0.52
CA LYS A 315 -17.03 -18.31 -1.56
C LYS A 315 -16.27 -17.94 -2.84
N GLN A 316 -16.38 -16.70 -3.30
CA GLN A 316 -15.61 -16.21 -4.46
C GLN A 316 -14.12 -16.24 -4.18
N TYR A 317 -13.71 -15.81 -2.98
CA TYR A 317 -12.32 -15.85 -2.56
C TYR A 317 -11.79 -17.28 -2.45
N LEU A 318 -12.58 -18.23 -1.91
CA LEU A 318 -12.23 -19.63 -1.79
C LEU A 318 -12.04 -20.31 -3.15
N SER A 319 -12.76 -19.92 -4.19
CA SER A 319 -12.53 -20.46 -5.54
C SER A 319 -11.10 -20.18 -6.03
N TRP A 320 -10.61 -18.96 -5.80
CA TRP A 320 -9.22 -18.62 -6.10
C TRP A 320 -8.25 -19.36 -5.17
N TRP A 321 -8.54 -19.40 -3.87
CA TRP A 321 -7.74 -20.12 -2.87
C TRP A 321 -7.56 -21.61 -3.22
N HIS A 322 -8.63 -22.29 -3.60
CA HIS A 322 -8.58 -23.70 -4.01
C HIS A 322 -7.72 -23.89 -5.25
N SER A 323 -7.76 -22.96 -6.21
CA SER A 323 -6.93 -23.04 -7.41
C SER A 323 -5.43 -22.98 -7.09
N LEU A 324 -5.05 -22.31 -6.01
CA LEU A 324 -3.66 -22.26 -5.53
C LEU A 324 -3.30 -23.51 -4.72
N ARG A 325 -4.23 -24.02 -3.91
CA ARG A 325 -4.07 -25.29 -3.19
C ARG A 325 -3.88 -26.48 -4.16
N GLU A 326 -4.66 -26.56 -5.23
CA GLU A 326 -4.51 -27.57 -6.27
C GLU A 326 -3.14 -27.55 -6.95
N LYS A 327 -2.48 -26.41 -6.94
CA LYS A 327 -1.12 -26.22 -7.44
C LYS A 327 -0.05 -26.43 -6.36
N ASN A 328 -0.42 -26.93 -5.18
CA ASN A 328 0.44 -27.12 -4.02
C ASN A 328 1.21 -25.88 -3.58
N VAL A 329 0.59 -24.70 -3.72
CA VAL A 329 1.18 -23.47 -3.23
C VAL A 329 1.18 -23.45 -1.71
N LEU A 330 2.34 -23.23 -1.11
CA LEU A 330 2.49 -23.15 0.34
C LEU A 330 1.59 -22.07 0.93
N GLY A 331 0.96 -22.40 2.08
CA GLY A 331 0.13 -21.47 2.83
C GLY A 331 -1.33 -21.40 2.40
N TYR A 332 -1.73 -22.17 1.37
CA TYR A 332 -3.12 -22.27 0.90
C TYR A 332 -3.81 -23.58 1.28
N ASP A 333 -3.20 -24.37 2.14
CA ASP A 333 -3.71 -25.64 2.68
C ASP A 333 -4.80 -25.43 3.75
N ILE A 334 -4.79 -24.29 4.44
CA ILE A 334 -5.82 -23.92 5.43
C ILE A 334 -6.73 -22.87 4.83
N GLU A 335 -8.03 -23.14 4.77
CA GLU A 335 -9.01 -22.17 4.24
C GLU A 335 -9.15 -20.95 5.14
N PRO A 336 -9.17 -19.73 4.56
CA PRO A 336 -9.43 -18.54 5.34
C PRO A 336 -10.90 -18.52 5.80
N GLU A 337 -11.13 -18.31 7.09
CA GLU A 337 -12.47 -18.11 7.63
C GLU A 337 -12.99 -16.68 7.40
N HIS A 338 -12.10 -15.78 7.05
CA HIS A 338 -12.37 -14.37 6.84
C HIS A 338 -11.37 -13.77 5.84
N VAL A 339 -11.73 -12.69 5.16
CA VAL A 339 -10.90 -12.08 4.10
C VAL A 339 -10.66 -10.58 4.28
N VAL A 340 -11.25 -9.96 5.29
CA VAL A 340 -11.13 -8.52 5.55
C VAL A 340 -11.42 -8.20 7.01
N ILE A 341 -10.80 -7.16 7.54
CA ILE A 341 -11.15 -6.56 8.82
C ILE A 341 -12.40 -5.70 8.61
N PRO A 342 -13.56 -6.03 9.23
CA PRO A 342 -14.82 -5.32 8.99
C PRO A 342 -14.72 -3.82 9.19
N GLU A 343 -14.06 -3.38 10.26
CA GLU A 343 -13.94 -1.97 10.64
C GLU A 343 -13.14 -1.16 9.62
N LEU A 344 -12.26 -1.81 8.83
CA LEU A 344 -11.41 -1.16 7.84
C LEU A 344 -11.93 -1.30 6.39
N ASN A 345 -13.00 -2.08 6.17
CA ASN A 345 -13.61 -2.24 4.84
C ASN A 345 -14.55 -1.07 4.52
N ASP A 346 -14.04 0.13 4.57
CA ASP A 346 -14.79 1.37 4.49
C ASP A 346 -13.98 2.46 3.79
N ILE A 347 -14.66 3.42 3.16
CA ILE A 347 -14.04 4.57 2.50
C ILE A 347 -13.29 5.47 3.50
N ASP A 348 -13.74 5.53 4.75
CA ASP A 348 -13.14 6.32 5.84
C ASP A 348 -11.99 5.58 6.55
N ARG A 349 -11.46 4.54 5.94
CA ARG A 349 -10.44 3.64 6.48
C ARG A 349 -9.24 4.36 7.09
N MET A 350 -8.70 5.36 6.41
CA MET A 350 -7.50 6.05 6.87
C MET A 350 -7.74 6.77 8.21
N ASN A 351 -8.88 7.42 8.39
CA ASN A 351 -9.25 8.04 9.67
C ASN A 351 -9.47 7.00 10.77
N ARG A 352 -10.05 5.84 10.43
CA ARG A 352 -10.25 4.73 11.38
C ARG A 352 -8.92 4.14 11.85
N ILE A 353 -7.95 3.99 10.96
CA ILE A 353 -6.59 3.56 11.29
C ILE A 353 -5.91 4.60 12.19
N ASP A 354 -5.98 5.88 11.86
CA ASP A 354 -5.41 6.96 12.70
C ASP A 354 -6.01 6.96 14.11
N LEU A 355 -7.32 6.82 14.21
CA LEU A 355 -8.01 6.70 15.50
C LEU A 355 -7.57 5.45 16.28
N ALA A 356 -7.41 4.31 15.60
CA ALA A 356 -6.96 3.07 16.21
C ALA A 356 -5.50 3.18 16.73
N LEU A 357 -4.62 3.81 15.96
CA LEU A 357 -3.24 4.13 16.37
C LEU A 357 -3.24 5.02 17.63
N SER A 358 -4.10 6.04 17.66
CA SER A 358 -4.25 6.92 18.84
C SER A 358 -4.68 6.14 20.07
N LYS A 359 -5.69 5.28 19.96
CA LYS A 359 -6.16 4.41 21.05
C LYS A 359 -5.09 3.42 21.48
N ALA A 360 -4.24 2.98 20.58
CA ALA A 360 -3.13 2.06 20.84
C ALA A 360 -1.91 2.72 21.50
N GLY A 361 -1.95 4.05 21.75
CA GLY A 361 -0.94 4.81 22.48
C GLY A 361 0.16 5.43 21.63
N PHE A 362 0.05 5.41 20.28
CA PHE A 362 0.98 6.13 19.43
C PHE A 362 0.82 7.65 19.60
N SER A 363 1.94 8.36 19.74
CA SER A 363 1.94 9.83 19.83
C SER A 363 1.42 10.46 18.53
N SER A 364 1.05 11.74 18.56
CA SER A 364 0.65 12.45 17.32
C SER A 364 1.76 12.41 16.29
N ASN A 365 3.01 12.62 16.70
CA ASN A 365 4.18 12.58 15.82
C ASN A 365 4.39 11.18 15.20
N ASP A 366 4.23 10.09 15.98
CA ASP A 366 4.34 8.74 15.44
C ASP A 366 3.25 8.46 14.41
N ARG A 367 2.03 8.91 14.69
CA ARG A 367 0.91 8.78 13.75
C ARG A 367 1.13 9.58 12.46
N ASP A 368 1.73 10.79 12.53
CA ASP A 368 2.12 11.56 11.34
C ASP A 368 3.10 10.77 10.46
N LYS A 369 4.08 10.13 11.11
CA LYS A 369 5.06 9.28 10.42
C LYS A 369 4.40 8.07 9.76
N ILE A 370 3.65 7.28 10.53
CA ILE A 370 3.01 6.04 10.07
C ILE A 370 2.02 6.29 8.94
N MET A 371 1.20 7.35 9.08
CA MET A 371 0.09 7.61 8.15
C MET A 371 0.54 8.20 6.81
N GLY A 372 1.77 8.78 6.72
CA GLY A 372 2.22 9.34 5.45
C GLY A 372 3.64 9.87 5.39
N GLN A 373 4.19 10.45 6.46
CA GLN A 373 5.51 11.10 6.39
C GLN A 373 6.64 10.10 6.10
N ASN A 374 6.57 8.86 6.58
CA ASN A 374 7.55 7.83 6.26
C ASN A 374 7.55 7.51 4.76
N TRP A 375 6.37 7.38 4.14
CA TRP A 375 6.27 7.26 2.69
C TRP A 375 6.86 8.46 1.96
N GLN A 376 6.50 9.68 2.40
CA GLN A 376 7.02 10.91 1.79
C GLN A 376 8.54 10.99 1.88
N ARG A 377 9.14 10.62 3.01
CA ARG A 377 10.59 10.55 3.20
C ARG A 377 11.23 9.57 2.21
N VAL A 378 10.79 8.32 2.19
CA VAL A 378 11.39 7.31 1.30
C VAL A 378 11.25 7.69 -0.17
N LEU A 379 10.09 8.22 -0.58
CA LEU A 379 9.91 8.70 -1.95
C LEU A 379 10.82 9.91 -2.24
N SER A 380 11.12 10.76 -1.25
CA SER A 380 12.08 11.87 -1.41
C SER A 380 13.52 11.38 -1.54
N ASP A 381 13.88 10.32 -0.83
CA ASP A 381 15.22 9.75 -0.86
C ASP A 381 15.51 8.98 -2.17
N VAL A 382 14.47 8.45 -2.82
CA VAL A 382 14.60 7.61 -4.01
C VAL A 382 14.26 8.33 -5.31
N LEU A 383 13.17 9.10 -5.35
CA LEU A 383 12.64 9.75 -6.56
C LEU A 383 13.24 11.16 -6.73
N VAL A 384 14.53 11.26 -6.99
CA VAL A 384 15.28 12.53 -7.17
C VAL A 384 15.31 13.02 -8.60
#